data_562cbc225bd5b3f1c47aeaf21e9cddf0
#
_entry.id   562cbc225bd5b3f1c47aeaf21e9cddf0
#
_cell.length_a   1.000
_cell.length_b   1.000
_cell.length_c   1.000
_cell.angle_alpha   90.00
_cell.angle_beta   90.00
_cell.angle_gamma   90.00
#
_symmetry.space_group_name_H-M   'P 1'
#
loop_
_entity.id
_entity.type
_entity.pdbx_description
1 polymer ?
#
loop_
_entity_poly.entity_id
_entity_poly.type
_entity_poly.pdbx_seq_one_letter_code
_entity_poly.pdbx_strand_id
1 'polypeptide(L)'
;MVATTMSSLLVALFALVASSFRTHVALQAEILALRHQLAVFQKNAPGRLRLQRSDRFLWVLLSRFWSGWRRCLQMVQPETVLRWHRRAFAWYWTRKSRRRPGRPDVAAEIRDLIRRRSQANPLWGTPRIHGELPKLGIAVAPSTVTRYLPRPRKPPSQTWLTFLTNHLAQTAAIDFFTVPTATFRVLFVFLVLSHDRRRVVHFGVTEHPTQEWTMQQMREAFPWDQAPRYLLRDRDAIYGRDFSATTRDMGMEEVLTAPRSPWQNPYAERFVGSIRRECLDHVIVWNQRSLRRTLLRYFAYYQRSRTHLALAKDAPEPRAVEPPEQGRVVAIPQVGGLHHRYQRRAA
;
A
#
# COMPACT_ATOMS: atom_id res chain seq x y z
N MET A 1 45.59 13.23 -33.22
CA MET A 1 44.45 13.64 -32.36
C MET A 1 44.73 13.63 -30.85
N VAL A 2 45.72 12.88 -30.35
CA VAL A 2 46.15 12.89 -28.93
C VAL A 2 47.06 14.09 -28.61
N ALA A 3 47.84 14.55 -29.56
CA ALA A 3 48.77 15.68 -29.40
C ALA A 3 48.06 17.04 -29.20
N THR A 4 46.92 17.26 -29.80
CA THR A 4 46.16 18.54 -29.67
C THR A 4 45.48 18.69 -28.32
N THR A 5 45.12 17.62 -27.64
CA THR A 5 44.51 17.64 -26.30
C THR A 5 45.50 17.82 -25.17
N MET A 6 46.75 17.36 -25.34
CA MET A 6 47.81 17.61 -24.37
C MET A 6 48.27 19.07 -24.41
N SER A 7 48.30 19.69 -25.58
CA SER A 7 48.70 21.10 -25.71
C SER A 7 47.72 22.05 -24.99
N SER A 8 46.43 21.80 -25.00
CA SER A 8 45.45 22.67 -24.32
C SER A 8 45.55 22.58 -22.77
N LEU A 9 45.85 21.42 -22.22
CA LEU A 9 46.06 21.24 -20.78
C LEU A 9 47.38 21.89 -20.31
N LEU A 10 48.42 21.80 -21.11
CA LEU A 10 49.71 22.45 -20.81
C LEU A 10 49.59 23.99 -20.88
N VAL A 11 48.87 24.53 -21.86
CA VAL A 11 48.57 25.95 -21.96
C VAL A 11 47.74 26.43 -20.75
N ALA A 12 46.75 25.66 -20.30
CA ALA A 12 45.97 26.00 -19.12
C ALA A 12 46.81 25.99 -17.82
N LEU A 13 47.72 25.03 -17.68
CA LEU A 13 48.64 24.95 -16.55
C LEU A 13 49.65 26.12 -16.54
N PHE A 14 50.18 26.47 -17.69
CA PHE A 14 51.09 27.62 -17.85
C PHE A 14 50.37 28.95 -17.53
N ALA A 15 49.15 29.13 -18.00
CA ALA A 15 48.31 30.29 -17.66
C ALA A 15 48.05 30.39 -16.16
N LEU A 16 47.83 29.27 -15.47
CA LEU A 16 47.62 29.20 -14.00
C LEU A 16 48.88 29.72 -13.26
N VAL A 17 50.08 29.25 -13.64
CA VAL A 17 51.33 29.70 -13.05
C VAL A 17 51.60 31.18 -13.34
N ALA A 18 51.41 31.63 -14.57
CA ALA A 18 51.56 33.03 -14.94
C ALA A 18 50.59 33.97 -14.21
N SER A 19 49.37 33.51 -13.90
CA SER A 19 48.38 34.29 -13.16
C SER A 19 48.75 34.53 -11.70
N SER A 20 49.62 33.69 -11.12
CA SER A 20 50.09 33.84 -9.73
C SER A 20 50.98 35.07 -9.50
N PHE A 21 51.50 35.64 -10.59
CA PHE A 21 52.35 36.84 -10.54
C PHE A 21 51.63 38.14 -10.90
N ARG A 22 50.34 38.10 -11.17
CA ARG A 22 49.52 39.28 -11.54
C ARG A 22 48.81 39.91 -10.37
N THR A 23 48.63 41.25 -10.40
CA THR A 23 47.82 41.92 -9.37
C THR A 23 46.37 41.47 -9.45
N HIS A 24 45.69 41.45 -8.28
CA HIS A 24 44.31 40.97 -8.15
C HIS A 24 43.33 41.74 -9.09
N VAL A 25 43.55 43.01 -9.32
CA VAL A 25 42.76 43.87 -10.23
C VAL A 25 42.93 43.46 -11.69
N ALA A 26 44.17 43.18 -12.13
CA ALA A 26 44.43 42.71 -13.48
C ALA A 26 43.79 41.37 -13.78
N LEU A 27 43.81 40.42 -12.81
CA LEU A 27 43.14 39.14 -12.91
C LEU A 27 41.61 39.28 -12.99
N GLN A 28 41.00 40.20 -12.24
CA GLN A 28 39.57 40.45 -12.31
C GLN A 28 39.13 41.03 -13.65
N ALA A 29 39.91 41.98 -14.19
CA ALA A 29 39.70 42.56 -15.52
C ALA A 29 39.78 41.51 -16.63
N GLU A 30 40.77 40.65 -16.57
CA GLU A 30 40.96 39.54 -17.51
C GLU A 30 39.79 38.52 -17.44
N ILE A 31 39.34 38.16 -16.24
CA ILE A 31 38.20 37.30 -16.04
C ILE A 31 36.93 37.92 -16.62
N LEU A 32 36.72 39.26 -16.42
CA LEU A 32 35.59 39.96 -16.96
C LEU A 32 35.59 39.99 -18.51
N ALA A 33 36.76 40.29 -19.10
CA ALA A 33 36.94 40.29 -20.56
C ALA A 33 36.70 38.91 -21.17
N LEU A 34 37.26 37.83 -20.55
CA LEU A 34 37.08 36.47 -21.02
C LEU A 34 35.60 36.01 -20.89
N ARG A 35 34.91 36.37 -19.82
CA ARG A 35 33.46 36.11 -19.67
C ARG A 35 32.64 36.85 -20.72
N HIS A 36 32.99 38.10 -21.02
CA HIS A 36 32.30 38.83 -22.05
C HIS A 36 32.50 38.22 -23.45
N GLN A 37 33.73 37.87 -23.81
CA GLN A 37 34.05 37.20 -25.08
C GLN A 37 33.29 35.84 -25.17
N LEU A 38 33.26 35.06 -24.09
CA LEU A 38 32.55 33.82 -24.05
C LEU A 38 31.04 33.98 -24.23
N ALA A 39 30.45 35.00 -23.61
CA ALA A 39 29.03 35.32 -23.77
C ALA A 39 28.68 35.71 -25.21
N VAL A 40 29.52 36.54 -25.87
CA VAL A 40 29.36 36.90 -27.29
C VAL A 40 29.50 35.65 -28.17
N PHE A 41 30.49 34.81 -27.91
CA PHE A 41 30.70 33.55 -28.66
C PHE A 41 29.47 32.62 -28.53
N GLN A 42 28.94 32.44 -27.31
CA GLN A 42 27.76 31.62 -27.08
C GLN A 42 26.52 32.14 -27.79
N LYS A 43 26.33 33.49 -27.83
CA LYS A 43 25.21 34.12 -28.52
C LYS A 43 25.25 33.88 -30.04
N ASN A 44 26.46 33.81 -30.61
CA ASN A 44 26.69 33.68 -32.04
C ASN A 44 26.98 32.26 -32.51
N ALA A 45 27.11 31.31 -31.60
CA ALA A 45 27.46 29.93 -31.94
C ALA A 45 26.26 29.17 -32.51
N PRO A 46 26.33 28.64 -33.71
CA PRO A 46 25.28 27.83 -34.31
C PRO A 46 25.34 26.42 -33.74
N GLY A 47 24.52 26.14 -32.75
CA GLY A 47 24.29 24.76 -32.30
C GLY A 47 24.90 24.37 -30.95
N ARG A 48 24.65 23.12 -30.55
CA ARG A 48 25.01 22.57 -29.24
C ARG A 48 26.53 22.27 -29.16
N LEU A 49 27.23 22.92 -28.22
CA LEU A 49 28.63 22.68 -27.96
C LEU A 49 28.92 21.22 -27.61
N ARG A 50 29.81 20.57 -28.33
CA ARG A 50 30.26 19.21 -28.09
C ARG A 50 31.48 19.20 -27.18
N LEU A 51 31.29 18.98 -25.88
CA LEU A 51 32.37 18.85 -24.92
C LEU A 51 33.09 17.51 -25.06
N GLN A 52 34.43 17.56 -25.07
CA GLN A 52 35.30 16.39 -25.09
C GLN A 52 35.31 15.67 -23.73
N ARG A 53 35.94 14.48 -23.69
CA ARG A 53 36.05 13.73 -22.44
C ARG A 53 36.96 14.41 -21.42
N SER A 54 38.01 15.06 -21.89
CA SER A 54 38.96 15.88 -21.11
C SER A 54 38.25 17.04 -20.40
N ASP A 55 37.37 17.75 -21.11
CA ASP A 55 36.64 18.89 -20.55
C ASP A 55 35.70 18.46 -19.42
N ARG A 56 35.03 17.34 -19.63
CA ARG A 56 34.15 16.74 -18.59
C ARG A 56 34.95 16.32 -17.35
N PHE A 57 36.12 15.74 -17.56
CA PHE A 57 36.99 15.32 -16.47
C PHE A 57 37.49 16.53 -15.68
N LEU A 58 37.94 17.59 -16.37
CA LEU A 58 38.40 18.83 -15.74
C LEU A 58 37.28 19.43 -14.84
N TRP A 59 36.06 19.56 -15.34
CA TRP A 59 34.97 20.10 -14.55
C TRP A 59 34.57 19.22 -13.38
N VAL A 60 34.62 17.92 -13.52
CA VAL A 60 34.41 16.98 -12.40
C VAL A 60 35.52 17.16 -11.35
N LEU A 61 36.74 17.29 -11.74
CA LEU A 61 37.88 17.54 -10.85
C LEU A 61 37.71 18.86 -10.10
N LEU A 62 37.48 19.96 -10.82
CA LEU A 62 37.24 21.29 -10.24
C LEU A 62 36.09 21.29 -9.26
N SER A 63 34.99 20.57 -9.57
CA SER A 63 33.86 20.47 -8.66
C SER A 63 34.18 19.79 -7.33
N ARG A 64 35.26 19.01 -7.26
CA ARG A 64 35.72 18.30 -6.07
C ARG A 64 36.62 19.14 -5.18
N PHE A 65 37.45 19.97 -5.77
CA PHE A 65 38.49 20.70 -5.06
C PHE A 65 38.24 22.19 -4.87
N TRP A 66 37.27 22.75 -5.59
CA TRP A 66 36.99 24.19 -5.56
C TRP A 66 35.51 24.49 -5.35
N SER A 67 35.17 25.11 -4.25
CA SER A 67 33.78 25.44 -3.90
C SER A 67 33.09 26.45 -4.85
N GLY A 68 33.91 27.35 -5.47
CA GLY A 68 33.45 28.39 -6.38
C GLY A 68 33.15 27.93 -7.83
N TRP A 69 33.35 26.68 -8.17
CA TRP A 69 33.24 26.15 -9.53
C TRP A 69 31.88 26.44 -10.22
N ARG A 70 30.78 26.47 -9.44
CA ARG A 70 29.44 26.74 -9.97
C ARG A 70 29.30 28.11 -10.61
N ARG A 71 30.01 29.12 -10.06
CA ARG A 71 29.97 30.52 -10.54
C ARG A 71 30.70 30.71 -11.85
N CYS A 72 31.59 29.81 -12.17
CA CYS A 72 32.41 29.87 -13.38
C CYS A 72 31.84 29.05 -14.54
N LEU A 73 30.78 28.30 -14.31
CA LEU A 73 30.13 27.54 -15.36
C LEU A 73 29.25 28.48 -16.21
N GLN A 74 29.61 28.63 -17.47
CA GLN A 74 28.81 29.37 -18.46
C GLN A 74 28.30 28.46 -19.60
N MET A 75 29.04 27.40 -19.95
CA MET A 75 28.73 26.50 -21.06
C MET A 75 27.86 25.30 -20.66
N VAL A 76 27.85 24.96 -19.39
CA VAL A 76 27.21 23.74 -18.87
C VAL A 76 26.52 24.04 -17.55
N GLN A 77 25.36 23.46 -17.35
CA GLN A 77 24.67 23.58 -16.06
C GLN A 77 25.36 22.74 -14.96
N PRO A 78 25.38 23.21 -13.70
CA PRO A 78 25.98 22.49 -12.58
C PRO A 78 25.48 21.05 -12.44
N GLU A 79 24.20 20.82 -12.71
CA GLU A 79 23.57 19.50 -12.64
C GLU A 79 24.18 18.53 -13.67
N THR A 80 24.64 19.03 -14.80
CA THR A 80 25.29 18.21 -15.84
C THR A 80 26.65 17.72 -15.37
N VAL A 81 27.43 18.58 -14.70
CA VAL A 81 28.73 18.20 -14.10
C VAL A 81 28.53 17.16 -13.00
N LEU A 82 27.55 17.36 -12.13
CA LEU A 82 27.19 16.38 -11.08
C LEU A 82 26.74 15.04 -11.68
N ARG A 83 26.05 15.06 -12.80
CA ARG A 83 25.64 13.84 -13.52
C ARG A 83 26.85 13.12 -14.11
N TRP A 84 27.84 13.83 -14.63
CA TRP A 84 29.08 13.23 -15.09
C TRP A 84 29.86 12.59 -13.95
N HIS A 85 29.99 13.29 -12.82
CA HIS A 85 30.63 12.76 -11.62
C HIS A 85 29.93 11.47 -11.16
N ARG A 86 28.60 11.46 -11.04
CA ARG A 86 27.84 10.27 -10.63
C ARG A 86 28.05 9.09 -11.59
N ARG A 87 28.07 9.35 -12.91
CA ARG A 87 28.32 8.30 -13.91
C ARG A 87 29.74 7.76 -13.84
N ALA A 88 30.73 8.63 -13.70
CA ALA A 88 32.12 8.23 -13.56
C ALA A 88 32.35 7.45 -12.27
N PHE A 89 31.75 7.88 -11.16
CA PHE A 89 31.79 7.21 -9.87
C PHE A 89 31.13 5.82 -9.95
N ALA A 90 29.93 5.74 -10.51
CA ALA A 90 29.23 4.46 -10.69
C ALA A 90 30.08 3.50 -11.57
N TRP A 91 30.61 4.00 -12.68
CA TRP A 91 31.46 3.20 -13.57
C TRP A 91 32.73 2.70 -12.87
N TYR A 92 33.45 3.56 -12.13
CA TYR A 92 34.67 3.21 -11.37
C TYR A 92 34.36 2.11 -10.34
N TRP A 93 33.31 2.31 -9.53
CA TRP A 93 32.96 1.35 -8.50
C TRP A 93 32.40 0.05 -9.07
N THR A 94 31.62 0.10 -10.14
CA THR A 94 31.17 -1.11 -10.85
C THR A 94 32.35 -1.91 -11.38
N ARG A 95 33.38 -1.23 -11.92
CA ARG A 95 34.61 -1.89 -12.39
C ARG A 95 35.44 -2.46 -11.23
N LYS A 96 35.56 -1.71 -10.13
CA LYS A 96 36.31 -2.13 -8.95
C LYS A 96 35.61 -3.25 -8.19
N SER A 97 34.27 -3.23 -8.13
CA SER A 97 33.48 -4.24 -7.47
C SER A 97 33.25 -5.50 -8.31
N ARG A 98 33.65 -5.52 -9.56
CA ARG A 98 33.65 -6.76 -10.36
C ARG A 98 34.51 -7.79 -9.66
N ARG A 99 33.85 -8.71 -8.95
CA ARG A 99 34.52 -9.85 -8.31
C ARG A 99 35.20 -10.68 -9.38
N ARG A 100 36.40 -11.19 -9.06
CA ARG A 100 37.00 -12.27 -9.83
C ARG A 100 36.00 -13.41 -9.96
N PRO A 101 35.96 -14.14 -11.09
CA PRO A 101 35.10 -15.29 -11.22
C PRO A 101 35.28 -16.19 -9.99
N GLY A 102 34.19 -16.41 -9.24
CA GLY A 102 34.18 -17.26 -8.06
C GLY A 102 34.30 -18.74 -8.45
N ARG A 103 34.09 -19.62 -7.47
CA ARG A 103 34.02 -21.08 -7.70
C ARG A 103 33.08 -21.35 -8.89
N PRO A 104 33.48 -22.23 -9.83
CA PRO A 104 32.65 -22.60 -10.97
C PRO A 104 31.23 -23.01 -10.52
N ASP A 105 30.23 -22.59 -11.29
CA ASP A 105 28.86 -22.96 -11.02
C ASP A 105 28.69 -24.48 -11.19
N VAL A 106 27.83 -25.08 -10.37
CA VAL A 106 27.48 -26.50 -10.49
C VAL A 106 26.81 -26.71 -11.86
N ALA A 107 27.13 -27.83 -12.51
CA ALA A 107 26.59 -28.16 -13.82
C ALA A 107 25.05 -28.04 -13.85
N ALA A 108 24.51 -27.51 -14.94
CA ALA A 108 23.07 -27.27 -15.09
C ALA A 108 22.26 -28.57 -14.84
N GLU A 109 22.75 -29.69 -15.35
CA GLU A 109 22.13 -31.00 -15.20
C GLU A 109 21.93 -31.41 -13.74
N ILE A 110 22.94 -31.17 -12.88
CA ILE A 110 22.88 -31.46 -11.46
C ILE A 110 21.87 -30.55 -10.76
N ARG A 111 21.81 -29.27 -11.14
CA ARG A 111 20.85 -28.31 -10.60
C ARG A 111 19.41 -28.72 -10.93
N ASP A 112 19.16 -29.15 -12.16
CA ASP A 112 17.85 -29.57 -12.61
C ASP A 112 17.45 -30.94 -12.02
N LEU A 113 18.41 -31.82 -11.80
CA LEU A 113 18.19 -33.09 -11.09
C LEU A 113 17.76 -32.84 -9.62
N ILE A 114 18.40 -31.92 -8.92
CA ILE A 114 18.01 -31.53 -7.54
C ILE A 114 16.59 -31.00 -7.52
N ARG A 115 16.24 -30.12 -8.47
CA ARG A 115 14.89 -29.53 -8.56
C ARG A 115 13.82 -30.58 -8.88
N ARG A 116 14.06 -31.44 -9.86
CA ARG A 116 13.12 -32.53 -10.23
C ARG A 116 12.87 -33.49 -9.08
N ARG A 117 13.94 -33.87 -8.35
CA ARG A 117 13.79 -34.76 -7.18
C ARG A 117 13.00 -34.12 -6.05
N SER A 118 13.20 -32.84 -5.80
CA SER A 118 12.42 -32.10 -4.82
C SER A 118 10.95 -31.95 -5.21
N GLN A 119 10.65 -31.76 -6.49
CA GLN A 119 9.28 -31.68 -6.99
C GLN A 119 8.57 -33.05 -6.95
N ALA A 120 9.28 -34.11 -7.31
CA ALA A 120 8.74 -35.47 -7.26
C ALA A 120 8.54 -35.96 -5.83
N ASN A 121 9.28 -35.43 -4.86
CA ASN A 121 9.24 -35.83 -3.46
C ASN A 121 9.12 -34.62 -2.53
N PRO A 122 7.95 -33.99 -2.41
CA PRO A 122 7.76 -32.74 -1.68
C PRO A 122 8.14 -32.81 -0.18
N LEU A 123 8.14 -34.00 0.40
CA LEU A 123 8.51 -34.24 1.80
C LEU A 123 10.01 -34.48 2.01
N TRP A 124 10.82 -34.49 0.94
CA TRP A 124 12.26 -34.73 1.07
C TRP A 124 13.00 -33.43 1.34
N GLY A 125 13.66 -33.38 2.47
CA GLY A 125 14.58 -32.28 2.81
C GLY A 125 15.98 -32.48 2.20
N THR A 126 16.84 -31.46 2.41
CA THR A 126 18.24 -31.47 1.96
C THR A 126 18.99 -32.79 2.28
N PRO A 127 18.93 -33.36 3.51
CA PRO A 127 19.70 -34.55 3.86
C PRO A 127 19.34 -35.73 2.97
N ARG A 128 18.05 -35.92 2.69
CA ARG A 128 17.56 -37.06 1.91
C ARG A 128 17.93 -36.94 0.43
N ILE A 129 17.75 -35.77 -0.14
CA ILE A 129 18.13 -35.49 -1.55
C ILE A 129 19.65 -35.58 -1.71
N HIS A 130 20.42 -35.05 -0.74
CA HIS A 130 21.88 -35.16 -0.74
C HIS A 130 22.34 -36.62 -0.66
N GLY A 131 21.72 -37.45 0.18
CA GLY A 131 22.06 -38.86 0.34
C GLY A 131 21.87 -39.71 -0.93
N GLU A 132 20.95 -39.27 -1.83
CA GLU A 132 20.70 -39.95 -3.10
C GLU A 132 21.72 -39.60 -4.20
N LEU A 133 22.32 -38.40 -4.15
CA LEU A 133 23.23 -37.95 -5.19
C LEU A 133 24.52 -38.75 -5.29
N PRO A 134 25.20 -39.13 -4.18
CA PRO A 134 26.38 -39.99 -4.21
C PRO A 134 26.08 -41.37 -4.83
N LYS A 135 24.88 -41.93 -4.63
CA LYS A 135 24.45 -43.19 -5.24
C LYS A 135 24.37 -43.13 -6.77
N LEU A 136 24.30 -41.88 -7.31
CA LEU A 136 24.35 -41.62 -8.75
C LEU A 136 25.75 -41.14 -9.23
N GLY A 137 26.77 -41.27 -8.38
CA GLY A 137 28.14 -40.85 -8.68
C GLY A 137 28.33 -39.32 -8.63
N ILE A 138 27.37 -38.56 -8.06
CA ILE A 138 27.41 -37.10 -8.02
C ILE A 138 27.86 -36.64 -6.64
N ALA A 139 29.09 -36.13 -6.54
CA ALA A 139 29.64 -35.59 -5.30
C ALA A 139 29.41 -34.07 -5.23
N VAL A 140 28.46 -33.64 -4.40
CA VAL A 140 28.18 -32.23 -4.13
C VAL A 140 28.05 -31.99 -2.62
N ALA A 141 28.39 -30.81 -2.15
CA ALA A 141 28.22 -30.47 -0.74
C ALA A 141 26.73 -30.31 -0.36
N PRO A 142 26.31 -30.63 0.87
CA PRO A 142 24.93 -30.43 1.34
C PRO A 142 24.45 -28.99 1.16
N SER A 143 25.34 -28.00 1.35
CA SER A 143 25.06 -26.57 1.13
C SER A 143 24.69 -26.25 -0.32
N THR A 144 25.24 -27.00 -1.28
CA THR A 144 24.90 -26.89 -2.71
C THR A 144 23.47 -27.37 -2.95
N VAL A 145 23.09 -28.51 -2.36
CA VAL A 145 21.73 -29.03 -2.44
C VAL A 145 20.75 -28.01 -1.85
N THR A 146 21.02 -27.48 -0.65
CA THR A 146 20.18 -26.45 0.00
C THR A 146 20.01 -25.20 -0.88
N ARG A 147 21.07 -24.77 -1.57
CA ARG A 147 21.06 -23.60 -2.45
C ARG A 147 20.12 -23.77 -3.65
N TYR A 148 20.04 -24.95 -4.22
CA TYR A 148 19.24 -25.24 -5.42
C TYR A 148 17.91 -25.90 -5.14
N LEU A 149 17.62 -26.27 -3.91
CA LEU A 149 16.31 -26.69 -3.49
C LEU A 149 15.32 -25.53 -3.68
N PRO A 150 14.19 -25.78 -4.34
CA PRO A 150 13.09 -24.82 -4.33
C PRO A 150 12.76 -24.52 -2.86
N ARG A 151 12.78 -23.25 -2.48
CA ARG A 151 12.26 -22.88 -1.16
C ARG A 151 10.82 -23.35 -1.11
N PRO A 152 10.39 -24.11 -0.08
CA PRO A 152 9.00 -24.45 0.05
C PRO A 152 8.26 -23.11 0.02
N ARG A 153 7.43 -22.89 -0.99
CA ARG A 153 6.42 -21.86 -0.90
C ARG A 153 5.69 -22.18 0.39
N LYS A 154 5.64 -21.24 1.33
CA LYS A 154 4.70 -21.34 2.46
C LYS A 154 3.42 -21.91 1.85
N PRO A 155 2.81 -22.96 2.46
CA PRO A 155 1.54 -23.46 1.94
C PRO A 155 0.70 -22.21 1.67
N PRO A 156 0.05 -22.07 0.52
CA PRO A 156 -0.70 -20.89 0.21
C PRO A 156 -1.62 -20.64 1.39
N SER A 157 -1.35 -19.59 2.16
CA SER A 157 -2.28 -19.15 3.18
C SER A 157 -3.59 -18.96 2.44
N GLN A 158 -4.66 -19.47 3.01
CA GLN A 158 -6.00 -19.28 2.50
C GLN A 158 -6.14 -17.83 2.02
N THR A 159 -6.56 -17.60 0.77
CA THR A 159 -6.75 -16.24 0.29
C THR A 159 -7.80 -15.57 1.15
N TRP A 160 -7.73 -14.26 1.31
CA TRP A 160 -8.71 -13.49 2.06
C TRP A 160 -10.16 -13.78 1.61
N LEU A 161 -10.36 -13.86 0.31
CA LEU A 161 -11.67 -14.22 -0.26
C LEU A 161 -12.12 -15.63 0.16
N THR A 162 -11.22 -16.60 0.11
CA THR A 162 -11.50 -17.98 0.52
C THR A 162 -11.80 -18.05 2.03
N PHE A 163 -11.05 -17.31 2.84
CA PHE A 163 -11.33 -17.21 4.28
C PHE A 163 -12.74 -16.67 4.53
N LEU A 164 -13.07 -15.52 3.95
CA LEU A 164 -14.40 -14.93 4.11
C LEU A 164 -15.51 -15.86 3.64
N THR A 165 -15.33 -16.55 2.50
CA THR A 165 -16.34 -17.46 1.96
C THR A 165 -16.57 -18.67 2.88
N ASN A 166 -15.50 -19.24 3.42
CA ASN A 166 -15.60 -20.43 4.26
C ASN A 166 -16.13 -20.15 5.68
N HIS A 167 -15.98 -18.90 6.16
CA HIS A 167 -16.32 -18.53 7.54
C HIS A 167 -17.43 -17.49 7.65
N LEU A 168 -18.15 -17.20 6.56
CA LEU A 168 -19.23 -16.20 6.52
C LEU A 168 -20.22 -16.30 7.68
N ALA A 169 -20.71 -17.50 7.94
CA ALA A 169 -21.71 -17.73 8.98
C ALA A 169 -21.17 -17.53 10.42
N GLN A 170 -19.85 -17.59 10.58
CA GLN A 170 -19.17 -17.49 11.88
C GLN A 170 -18.41 -16.18 12.05
N THR A 171 -18.58 -15.22 11.12
CA THR A 171 -17.85 -13.96 11.12
C THR A 171 -18.80 -12.79 11.35
N ALA A 172 -18.44 -11.94 12.29
CA ALA A 172 -18.99 -10.59 12.38
C ALA A 172 -17.89 -9.55 12.10
N ALA A 173 -18.28 -8.44 11.51
CA ALA A 173 -17.42 -7.29 11.33
C ALA A 173 -17.89 -6.15 12.22
N ILE A 174 -16.92 -5.42 12.78
CA ILE A 174 -17.17 -4.17 13.47
C ILE A 174 -16.48 -3.04 12.72
N ASP A 175 -17.10 -1.88 12.78
CA ASP A 175 -16.60 -0.68 12.12
C ASP A 175 -17.17 0.57 12.79
N PHE A 176 -16.44 1.69 12.66
CA PHE A 176 -16.89 3.01 13.05
C PHE A 176 -17.11 3.91 11.84
N PHE A 177 -18.15 4.68 11.87
CA PHE A 177 -18.32 5.78 10.94
C PHE A 177 -18.81 7.04 11.65
N THR A 178 -18.52 8.19 11.08
CA THR A 178 -18.87 9.48 11.67
C THR A 178 -20.03 10.14 10.95
N VAL A 179 -20.84 10.86 11.70
CA VAL A 179 -21.98 11.65 11.18
C VAL A 179 -21.91 13.04 11.80
N PRO A 180 -21.75 14.10 10.98
CA PRO A 180 -21.82 15.47 11.48
C PRO A 180 -23.26 15.85 11.81
N THR A 181 -23.43 16.62 12.87
CA THR A 181 -24.73 17.20 13.26
C THR A 181 -24.90 18.59 12.67
N ALA A 182 -26.14 19.09 12.64
CA ALA A 182 -26.45 20.49 12.28
C ALA A 182 -25.75 21.53 13.19
N THR A 183 -25.33 21.12 14.38
CA THR A 183 -24.59 21.96 15.34
C THR A 183 -23.07 21.76 15.23
N PHE A 184 -22.56 21.19 14.13
CA PHE A 184 -21.15 20.92 13.86
C PHE A 184 -20.45 19.99 14.87
N ARG A 185 -21.20 19.24 15.66
CA ARG A 185 -20.66 18.14 16.47
C ARG A 185 -20.53 16.90 15.62
N VAL A 186 -19.53 16.07 15.89
CA VAL A 186 -19.34 14.79 15.22
C VAL A 186 -19.83 13.67 16.12
N LEU A 187 -20.75 12.87 15.61
CA LEU A 187 -21.22 11.66 16.26
C LEU A 187 -20.53 10.45 15.66
N PHE A 188 -20.09 9.55 16.52
CA PHE A 188 -19.52 8.27 16.13
C PHE A 188 -20.59 7.19 16.21
N VAL A 189 -20.68 6.40 15.18
CA VAL A 189 -21.57 5.25 15.12
C VAL A 189 -20.75 3.98 15.09
N PHE A 190 -20.83 3.19 16.14
CA PHE A 190 -20.31 1.84 16.20
C PHE A 190 -21.30 0.88 15.54
N LEU A 191 -20.83 0.02 14.66
CA LEU A 191 -21.62 -0.92 13.91
C LEU A 191 -21.10 -2.33 14.11
N VAL A 192 -22.01 -3.28 14.35
CA VAL A 192 -21.72 -4.72 14.37
C VAL A 192 -22.56 -5.38 13.29
N LEU A 193 -21.90 -5.93 12.29
CA LEU A 193 -22.50 -6.56 11.13
C LEU A 193 -22.14 -8.06 11.08
N SER A 194 -23.12 -8.94 11.16
CA SER A 194 -22.90 -10.37 10.84
C SER A 194 -22.70 -10.52 9.33
N HIS A 195 -21.69 -11.27 8.94
CA HIS A 195 -21.48 -11.60 7.54
C HIS A 195 -22.51 -12.60 7.02
N ASP A 196 -23.08 -13.43 7.91
CA ASP A 196 -24.25 -14.23 7.59
C ASP A 196 -25.40 -13.29 7.21
N ARG A 197 -25.90 -13.46 6.00
CA ARG A 197 -26.98 -12.67 5.41
C ARG A 197 -26.83 -11.14 5.57
N ARG A 198 -25.63 -10.64 6.00
CA ARG A 198 -25.34 -9.19 6.19
C ARG A 198 -26.27 -8.50 7.18
N ARG A 199 -26.58 -9.19 8.24
CA ARG A 199 -27.52 -8.71 9.26
C ARG A 199 -26.83 -7.73 10.20
N VAL A 200 -27.47 -6.60 10.47
CA VAL A 200 -27.07 -5.68 11.55
C VAL A 200 -27.40 -6.34 12.88
N VAL A 201 -26.37 -6.66 13.65
CA VAL A 201 -26.50 -7.29 14.98
C VAL A 201 -26.75 -6.22 16.03
N HIS A 202 -25.89 -5.18 16.01
CA HIS A 202 -25.96 -4.09 16.98
C HIS A 202 -25.42 -2.80 16.39
N PHE A 203 -25.80 -1.67 16.97
CA PHE A 203 -25.16 -0.39 16.74
C PHE A 203 -25.28 0.51 17.96
N GLY A 204 -24.25 1.29 18.20
CA GLY A 204 -24.21 2.34 19.22
C GLY A 204 -23.92 3.70 18.60
N VAL A 205 -24.40 4.76 19.23
CA VAL A 205 -24.09 6.14 18.84
C VAL A 205 -23.52 6.87 20.05
N THR A 206 -22.44 7.60 19.88
CA THR A 206 -21.80 8.40 20.94
C THR A 206 -21.09 9.63 20.38
N GLU A 207 -20.89 10.65 21.19
CA GLU A 207 -19.99 11.77 20.90
C GLU A 207 -18.54 11.42 21.25
N HIS A 208 -18.34 10.50 22.21
CA HIS A 208 -17.04 10.15 22.78
C HIS A 208 -16.86 8.63 22.81
N PRO A 209 -16.31 8.04 21.75
CA PRO A 209 -16.06 6.60 21.69
C PRO A 209 -14.83 6.28 22.58
N THR A 210 -15.09 5.85 23.82
CA THR A 210 -14.04 5.32 24.68
C THR A 210 -13.91 3.82 24.54
N GLN A 211 -12.78 3.28 25.00
CA GLN A 211 -12.54 1.83 25.01
C GLN A 211 -13.61 1.10 25.82
N GLU A 212 -13.94 1.64 27.02
CA GLU A 212 -14.95 1.06 27.92
C GLU A 212 -16.34 1.04 27.27
N TRP A 213 -16.71 2.14 26.61
CA TRP A 213 -17.96 2.23 25.88
C TRP A 213 -18.01 1.20 24.73
N THR A 214 -16.92 1.07 23.98
CA THR A 214 -16.84 0.12 22.87
C THR A 214 -16.92 -1.33 23.36
N MET A 215 -16.25 -1.67 24.46
CA MET A 215 -16.37 -2.99 25.10
C MET A 215 -17.79 -3.26 25.59
N GLN A 216 -18.47 -2.25 26.12
CA GLN A 216 -19.85 -2.40 26.53
C GLN A 216 -20.77 -2.65 25.33
N GLN A 217 -20.57 -1.94 24.19
CA GLN A 217 -21.32 -2.20 22.96
C GLN A 217 -21.10 -3.63 22.44
N MET A 218 -19.89 -4.20 22.60
CA MET A 218 -19.62 -5.59 22.23
C MET A 218 -20.39 -6.58 23.10
N ARG A 219 -20.46 -6.35 24.42
CA ARG A 219 -21.26 -7.21 25.31
C ARG A 219 -22.76 -7.14 25.01
N GLU A 220 -23.25 -5.95 24.66
CA GLU A 220 -24.66 -5.75 24.24
C GLU A 220 -24.96 -6.41 22.89
N ALA A 221 -23.98 -6.43 21.97
CA ALA A 221 -24.12 -7.07 20.66
C ALA A 221 -24.20 -8.59 20.76
N PHE A 222 -23.45 -9.18 21.68
CA PHE A 222 -23.32 -10.64 21.82
C PHE A 222 -23.54 -11.07 23.28
N PRO A 223 -24.79 -11.03 23.74
CA PRO A 223 -25.10 -11.54 25.07
C PRO A 223 -24.97 -13.07 25.09
N TRP A 224 -24.31 -13.61 26.14
CA TRP A 224 -24.13 -15.04 26.38
C TRP A 224 -23.40 -15.75 25.23
N ASP A 225 -23.74 -16.97 24.90
CA ASP A 225 -23.07 -17.85 23.93
C ASP A 225 -23.36 -17.52 22.45
N GLN A 226 -23.76 -16.30 22.12
CA GLN A 226 -24.09 -15.90 20.74
C GLN A 226 -22.94 -15.22 20.01
N ALA A 227 -21.74 -15.23 20.59
CA ALA A 227 -20.57 -14.62 19.99
C ALA A 227 -20.14 -15.35 18.69
N PRO A 228 -19.76 -14.63 17.64
CA PRO A 228 -19.21 -15.24 16.45
C PRO A 228 -17.80 -15.77 16.73
N ARG A 229 -17.38 -16.79 15.99
CA ARG A 229 -16.02 -17.30 16.11
C ARG A 229 -14.96 -16.27 15.68
N TYR A 230 -15.23 -15.49 14.62
CA TYR A 230 -14.32 -14.52 14.07
C TYR A 230 -14.88 -13.11 14.14
N LEU A 231 -14.09 -12.19 14.69
CA LEU A 231 -14.40 -10.78 14.74
C LEU A 231 -13.46 -10.01 13.83
N LEU A 232 -13.96 -9.50 12.72
CA LEU A 232 -13.22 -8.70 11.77
C LEU A 232 -13.27 -7.23 12.17
N ARG A 233 -12.10 -6.60 12.34
CA ARG A 233 -11.98 -5.16 12.60
C ARG A 233 -10.73 -4.55 11.97
N ASP A 234 -10.71 -3.26 11.89
CA ASP A 234 -9.52 -2.49 11.57
C ASP A 234 -8.58 -2.30 12.79
N ARG A 235 -7.56 -1.52 12.61
CA ARG A 235 -6.55 -1.21 13.64
C ARG A 235 -6.75 0.17 14.26
N ASP A 236 -7.97 0.67 14.31
CA ASP A 236 -8.23 1.98 14.91
C ASP A 236 -7.87 1.97 16.40
N ALA A 237 -7.30 3.09 16.87
CA ALA A 237 -6.92 3.29 18.25
C ALA A 237 -8.12 3.33 19.21
N ILE A 238 -9.33 3.59 18.73
CA ILE A 238 -10.57 3.61 19.50
C ILE A 238 -10.82 2.30 20.25
N TYR A 239 -10.36 1.16 19.70
CA TYR A 239 -10.53 -0.13 20.36
C TYR A 239 -9.69 -0.27 21.65
N GLY A 240 -8.55 0.42 21.75
CA GLY A 240 -7.67 0.36 22.92
C GLY A 240 -6.94 -0.97 23.09
N ARG A 241 -6.22 -1.11 24.22
CA ARG A 241 -5.36 -2.29 24.46
C ARG A 241 -6.12 -3.49 25.00
N ASP A 242 -7.15 -3.26 25.84
CA ASP A 242 -7.85 -4.33 26.55
C ASP A 242 -9.00 -4.93 25.71
N PHE A 243 -9.31 -4.32 24.58
CA PHE A 243 -10.35 -4.81 23.67
C PHE A 243 -10.08 -6.24 23.21
N SER A 244 -8.82 -6.54 22.85
CA SER A 244 -8.42 -7.90 22.44
C SER A 244 -8.50 -8.94 23.56
N ALA A 245 -8.33 -8.52 24.81
CA ALA A 245 -8.56 -9.42 25.95
C ALA A 245 -10.05 -9.71 26.09
N THR A 246 -10.89 -8.66 26.10
CA THR A 246 -12.35 -8.79 26.20
C THR A 246 -12.94 -9.66 25.10
N THR A 247 -12.55 -9.47 23.85
CA THR A 247 -13.05 -10.28 22.73
C THR A 247 -12.63 -11.75 22.84
N ARG A 248 -11.42 -11.99 23.31
CA ARG A 248 -10.95 -13.35 23.56
C ARG A 248 -11.71 -14.03 24.72
N ASP A 249 -11.98 -13.29 25.79
CA ASP A 249 -12.78 -13.79 26.93
C ASP A 249 -14.23 -14.11 26.51
N MET A 250 -14.74 -13.42 25.49
CA MET A 250 -16.03 -13.71 24.84
C MET A 250 -15.94 -14.88 23.84
N GLY A 251 -14.79 -15.57 23.71
CA GLY A 251 -14.60 -16.72 22.82
C GLY A 251 -14.38 -16.35 21.34
N MET A 252 -14.11 -15.08 21.01
CA MET A 252 -13.91 -14.62 19.64
C MET A 252 -12.43 -14.56 19.27
N GLU A 253 -12.12 -14.95 18.04
CA GLU A 253 -10.82 -14.76 17.42
C GLU A 253 -10.81 -13.49 16.58
N GLU A 254 -9.97 -12.52 16.95
CA GLU A 254 -9.85 -11.28 16.20
C GLU A 254 -9.10 -11.46 14.87
N VAL A 255 -9.70 -10.98 13.81
CA VAL A 255 -9.12 -10.92 12.47
C VAL A 255 -8.88 -9.46 12.11
N LEU A 256 -7.61 -9.04 12.23
CA LEU A 256 -7.22 -7.64 11.97
C LEU A 256 -6.98 -7.43 10.48
N THR A 257 -7.62 -6.41 9.91
CA THR A 257 -7.32 -5.99 8.55
C THR A 257 -5.91 -5.43 8.42
N ALA A 258 -5.31 -5.53 7.25
CA ALA A 258 -4.03 -4.91 6.98
C ALA A 258 -4.17 -3.37 7.02
N PRO A 259 -3.11 -2.64 7.42
CA PRO A 259 -3.16 -1.17 7.43
C PRO A 259 -3.56 -0.61 6.06
N ARG A 260 -4.45 0.38 6.04
CA ARG A 260 -4.95 1.05 4.83
C ARG A 260 -5.58 0.09 3.80
N SER A 261 -6.25 -0.96 4.27
CA SER A 261 -6.84 -1.98 3.42
C SER A 261 -8.35 -2.13 3.66
N PRO A 262 -9.17 -1.09 3.36
CA PRO A 262 -10.62 -1.12 3.60
C PRO A 262 -11.32 -2.26 2.84
N TRP A 263 -10.78 -2.66 1.68
CA TRP A 263 -11.31 -3.80 0.91
C TRP A 263 -11.28 -5.14 1.68
N GLN A 264 -10.59 -5.23 2.80
CA GLN A 264 -10.60 -6.41 3.67
C GLN A 264 -11.82 -6.46 4.62
N ASN A 265 -12.56 -5.34 4.77
CA ASN A 265 -13.86 -5.30 5.43
C ASN A 265 -14.99 -4.88 4.45
N PRO A 266 -15.17 -5.59 3.31
CA PRO A 266 -15.99 -5.12 2.20
C PRO A 266 -17.48 -5.04 2.54
N TYR A 267 -17.94 -5.82 3.50
CA TYR A 267 -19.36 -5.84 3.89
C TYR A 267 -19.73 -4.63 4.75
N ALA A 268 -18.92 -4.29 5.74
CA ALA A 268 -19.12 -3.10 6.57
C ALA A 268 -18.97 -1.82 5.74
N GLU A 269 -17.92 -1.70 4.95
CA GLU A 269 -17.70 -0.55 4.05
C GLU A 269 -18.87 -0.33 3.08
N ARG A 270 -19.33 -1.40 2.43
CA ARG A 270 -20.48 -1.32 1.52
C ARG A 270 -21.75 -0.95 2.26
N PHE A 271 -21.93 -1.46 3.46
CA PHE A 271 -23.07 -1.16 4.29
C PHE A 271 -23.09 0.31 4.73
N VAL A 272 -21.97 0.82 5.24
CA VAL A 272 -21.78 2.24 5.58
C VAL A 272 -22.06 3.13 4.37
N GLY A 273 -21.55 2.76 3.20
CA GLY A 273 -21.85 3.46 1.94
C GLY A 273 -23.35 3.45 1.59
N SER A 274 -24.07 2.37 1.89
CA SER A 274 -25.53 2.30 1.70
C SER A 274 -26.28 3.18 2.69
N ILE A 275 -25.90 3.16 3.98
CA ILE A 275 -26.47 4.03 5.01
C ILE A 275 -26.36 5.50 4.60
N ARG A 276 -25.21 5.92 4.09
CA ARG A 276 -25.01 7.31 3.62
C ARG A 276 -25.95 7.64 2.48
N ARG A 277 -25.83 6.95 1.36
CA ARG A 277 -26.59 7.25 0.14
C ARG A 277 -28.11 7.08 0.28
N GLU A 278 -28.55 6.11 1.06
CA GLU A 278 -29.98 5.76 1.13
C GLU A 278 -30.69 6.40 2.33
N CYS A 279 -29.95 6.99 3.28
CA CYS A 279 -30.55 7.56 4.49
C CYS A 279 -29.90 8.89 4.91
N LEU A 280 -28.61 8.89 5.26
CA LEU A 280 -27.99 10.03 5.92
C LEU A 280 -27.84 11.26 5.04
N ASP A 281 -27.63 11.09 3.74
CA ASP A 281 -27.53 12.18 2.78
C ASP A 281 -28.88 12.91 2.56
N HIS A 282 -29.97 12.35 3.07
CA HIS A 282 -31.33 12.87 2.92
C HIS A 282 -31.94 13.40 4.23
N VAL A 283 -31.20 13.41 5.33
CA VAL A 283 -31.70 13.81 6.65
C VAL A 283 -30.77 14.78 7.36
N ILE A 284 -31.35 15.68 8.13
CA ILE A 284 -30.59 16.56 9.00
C ILE A 284 -30.51 15.93 10.38
N VAL A 285 -29.29 15.69 10.86
CA VAL A 285 -29.04 15.11 12.18
C VAL A 285 -28.82 16.24 13.17
N TRP A 286 -29.65 16.33 14.19
CA TRP A 286 -29.58 17.36 15.23
C TRP A 286 -28.73 16.94 16.42
N ASN A 287 -28.89 15.69 16.86
CA ASN A 287 -28.24 15.15 18.04
C ASN A 287 -28.20 13.62 18.02
N GLN A 288 -27.56 13.03 19.01
CA GLN A 288 -27.43 11.57 19.16
C GLN A 288 -28.78 10.84 19.13
N ARG A 289 -29.81 11.38 19.82
CA ARG A 289 -31.13 10.77 19.85
C ARG A 289 -31.83 10.77 18.49
N SER A 290 -31.69 11.87 17.73
CA SER A 290 -32.27 11.97 16.38
C SER A 290 -31.58 10.97 15.44
N LEU A 291 -30.23 10.90 15.48
CA LEU A 291 -29.43 9.95 14.69
C LEU A 291 -29.84 8.50 15.02
N ARG A 292 -29.86 8.15 16.31
CA ARG A 292 -30.24 6.79 16.75
C ARG A 292 -31.65 6.40 16.24
N ARG A 293 -32.61 7.30 16.30
CA ARG A 293 -33.97 7.07 15.79
C ARG A 293 -33.98 6.86 14.28
N THR A 294 -33.25 7.65 13.54
CA THR A 294 -33.12 7.54 12.08
C THR A 294 -32.51 6.22 11.69
N LEU A 295 -31.38 5.85 12.32
CA LEU A 295 -30.70 4.59 12.06
C LEU A 295 -31.55 3.37 12.43
N LEU A 296 -32.27 3.41 13.55
CA LEU A 296 -33.21 2.33 13.91
C LEU A 296 -34.26 2.07 12.81
N ARG A 297 -34.84 3.13 12.27
CA ARG A 297 -35.80 3.02 11.16
C ARG A 297 -35.18 2.50 9.89
N TYR A 298 -33.96 2.97 9.57
CA TYR A 298 -33.25 2.51 8.39
C TYR A 298 -32.82 1.05 8.52
N PHE A 299 -32.32 0.61 9.67
CA PHE A 299 -31.91 -0.78 9.88
C PHE A 299 -33.09 -1.74 9.87
N ALA A 300 -34.26 -1.33 10.40
CA ALA A 300 -35.48 -2.10 10.27
C ALA A 300 -35.89 -2.28 8.80
N TYR A 301 -35.83 -1.20 8.00
CA TYR A 301 -36.03 -1.26 6.55
C TYR A 301 -35.01 -2.16 5.87
N TYR A 302 -33.73 -1.96 6.17
CA TYR A 302 -32.61 -2.72 5.59
C TYR A 302 -32.75 -4.22 5.84
N GLN A 303 -33.07 -4.61 7.07
CA GLN A 303 -33.16 -6.02 7.46
C GLN A 303 -34.42 -6.70 6.93
N ARG A 304 -35.56 -5.99 6.89
CA ARG A 304 -36.88 -6.62 6.64
C ARG A 304 -37.47 -6.32 5.27
N SER A 305 -36.99 -5.30 4.58
CA SER A 305 -37.66 -4.82 3.38
C SER A 305 -36.74 -4.66 2.17
N ARG A 306 -35.48 -4.25 2.40
CA ARG A 306 -34.52 -3.99 1.35
C ARG A 306 -34.04 -5.28 0.72
N THR A 307 -34.22 -5.40 -0.60
CA THR A 307 -33.73 -6.55 -1.35
C THR A 307 -32.24 -6.43 -1.68
N HIS A 308 -31.52 -7.56 -1.60
CA HIS A 308 -30.09 -7.64 -1.85
C HIS A 308 -29.78 -8.62 -2.97
N LEU A 309 -29.07 -8.17 -4.01
CA LEU A 309 -28.71 -9.03 -5.15
C LEU A 309 -27.92 -10.27 -4.71
N ALA A 310 -27.03 -10.12 -3.74
CA ALA A 310 -26.22 -11.24 -3.25
C ALA A 310 -26.97 -12.20 -2.30
N LEU A 311 -28.19 -11.89 -1.91
CA LEU A 311 -29.07 -12.76 -1.15
C LEU A 311 -30.22 -13.29 -2.04
N ALA A 312 -29.96 -13.53 -3.31
CA ALA A 312 -30.96 -13.95 -4.29
C ALA A 312 -32.18 -13.01 -4.35
N LYS A 313 -31.96 -11.70 -4.20
CA LYS A 313 -32.96 -10.63 -4.15
C LYS A 313 -33.85 -10.68 -2.89
N ASP A 314 -33.45 -11.41 -1.87
CA ASP A 314 -34.14 -11.42 -0.57
C ASP A 314 -33.58 -10.34 0.38
N ALA A 315 -34.25 -10.13 1.51
CA ALA A 315 -33.75 -9.30 2.61
C ALA A 315 -32.85 -10.12 3.58
N PRO A 316 -32.04 -9.47 4.42
CA PRO A 316 -31.32 -10.17 5.49
C PRO A 316 -32.21 -11.04 6.38
N GLU A 317 -33.38 -10.57 6.79
CA GLU A 317 -34.47 -11.37 7.34
C GLU A 317 -35.32 -11.83 6.15
N PRO A 318 -35.41 -13.17 5.90
CA PRO A 318 -36.13 -13.68 4.74
C PRO A 318 -37.62 -13.26 4.74
N ARG A 319 -38.09 -12.91 3.54
CA ARG A 319 -39.51 -12.56 3.37
C ARG A 319 -40.25 -13.67 2.63
N ALA A 320 -41.44 -14.00 3.16
CA ALA A 320 -42.31 -14.89 2.43
C ALA A 320 -42.81 -14.23 1.13
N VAL A 321 -43.04 -15.05 0.11
CA VAL A 321 -43.68 -14.61 -1.12
C VAL A 321 -45.17 -14.40 -0.82
N GLU A 322 -45.69 -13.24 -1.19
CA GLU A 322 -47.09 -12.89 -1.04
C GLU A 322 -47.80 -13.13 -2.39
N PRO A 323 -48.52 -14.23 -2.57
CA PRO A 323 -49.15 -14.55 -3.84
C PRO A 323 -50.34 -13.63 -4.12
N PRO A 324 -50.84 -13.55 -5.40
CA PRO A 324 -51.90 -12.63 -5.82
C PRO A 324 -53.21 -12.74 -5.03
N GLU A 325 -53.53 -13.91 -4.52
CA GLU A 325 -54.73 -14.21 -3.76
C GLU A 325 -54.82 -13.47 -2.42
N GLN A 326 -53.67 -12.97 -1.91
CA GLN A 326 -53.62 -12.18 -0.67
C GLN A 326 -54.10 -10.73 -0.81
N GLY A 327 -54.53 -10.34 -2.01
CA GLY A 327 -55.17 -9.06 -2.23
C GLY A 327 -54.32 -8.05 -3.01
N ARG A 328 -54.67 -6.77 -2.91
CA ARG A 328 -54.05 -5.69 -3.65
C ARG A 328 -52.67 -5.33 -3.10
N VAL A 329 -51.78 -4.88 -3.99
CA VAL A 329 -50.47 -4.35 -3.61
C VAL A 329 -50.61 -2.95 -3.01
N VAL A 330 -50.04 -2.76 -1.80
CA VAL A 330 -50.02 -1.48 -1.07
C VAL A 330 -48.61 -1.07 -0.81
N ALA A 331 -48.28 0.20 -1.05
CA ALA A 331 -47.02 0.81 -0.71
C ALA A 331 -47.04 1.32 0.72
N ILE A 332 -46.10 0.88 1.54
CA ILE A 332 -45.96 1.29 2.94
C ILE A 332 -44.68 2.12 3.08
N PRO A 333 -44.79 3.40 3.47
CA PRO A 333 -43.63 4.27 3.66
C PRO A 333 -42.70 3.72 4.72
N GLN A 334 -41.42 3.76 4.44
CA GLN A 334 -40.31 3.38 5.33
C GLN A 334 -39.34 4.55 5.48
N VAL A 335 -38.63 4.61 6.59
CA VAL A 335 -37.56 5.63 6.84
C VAL A 335 -38.08 7.06 6.61
N GLY A 336 -39.31 7.38 7.14
CA GLY A 336 -39.91 8.71 6.97
C GLY A 336 -40.35 9.03 5.53
N GLY A 337 -40.60 8.00 4.70
CA GLY A 337 -41.06 8.16 3.31
C GLY A 337 -39.94 8.12 2.28
N LEU A 338 -38.64 8.02 2.69
CA LEU A 338 -37.50 7.87 1.77
C LEU A 338 -37.57 6.59 0.94
N HIS A 339 -38.13 5.52 1.52
CA HIS A 339 -38.28 4.21 0.89
C HIS A 339 -39.72 3.71 1.05
N HIS A 340 -40.08 2.72 0.26
CA HIS A 340 -41.36 2.06 0.36
C HIS A 340 -41.20 0.54 0.38
N ARG A 341 -41.94 -0.12 1.29
CA ARG A 341 -42.14 -1.56 1.25
C ARG A 341 -43.47 -1.82 0.54
N TYR A 342 -43.47 -2.78 -0.36
CA TYR A 342 -44.68 -3.25 -1.02
C TYR A 342 -45.11 -4.57 -0.39
N GLN A 343 -46.39 -4.68 -0.04
CA GLN A 343 -46.97 -5.90 0.48
C GLN A 343 -48.43 -6.01 -0.01
N ARG A 344 -48.95 -7.24 -0.02
CA ARG A 344 -50.37 -7.45 -0.35
C ARG A 344 -51.23 -7.33 0.91
N ARG A 345 -52.40 -6.76 0.75
CA ARG A 345 -53.43 -6.67 1.80
C ARG A 345 -54.75 -7.07 1.23
N ALA A 346 -55.48 -7.90 2.00
CA ALA A 346 -56.88 -8.15 1.71
C ALA A 346 -57.67 -6.82 1.73
N ALA A 347 -58.72 -6.74 0.90
CA ALA A 347 -59.57 -5.57 0.80
C ALA A 347 -60.37 -5.34 2.06
#